data_31ae3cf9bde144fa718ffe8eb75341a0
#
_entry.id   31ae3cf9bde144fa718ffe8eb75341a0
#
_cell.length_a   1.000
_cell.length_b   1.000
_cell.length_c   1.000
_cell.angle_alpha   90.00
_cell.angle_beta   90.00
_cell.angle_gamma   90.00
#
_symmetry.space_group_name_H-M   'P 1'
#
loop_
_entity.id
_entity.type
_entity.pdbx_description
1 polymer ?
#
loop_
_entity_poly.entity_id
_entity_poly.type
_entity_poly.pdbx_seq_one_letter_code
_entity_poly.pdbx_strand_id
1 'polypeptide(L)'
;MLSDIRINGSASEAVIDIEGVIGVPEQTQFLEPGGRVATYARFAEALAAVAAVQAPRVVVNIRSAGGDVNDALLIFDALQGLGAEVVTRCYGYVASAATVIAQAASPGCREISSNAFYLIHCSESAAEGNSRSLSAAKELLDRTDERIADIYACLLYTSPS
;
A
#
# COMPACT_ATOMS: atom_id res chain seq x y z
N MET A 1 -11.67 -22.25 2.69
CA MET A 1 -12.51 -21.20 2.11
C MET A 1 -11.58 -20.10 1.63
N LEU A 2 -11.31 -20.06 0.32
CA LEU A 2 -10.52 -19.00 -0.31
C LEU A 2 -11.47 -17.82 -0.47
N SER A 3 -11.46 -16.94 0.51
CA SER A 3 -12.38 -15.83 0.64
C SER A 3 -11.86 -14.60 -0.09
N ASP A 4 -12.60 -14.17 -1.06
CA ASP A 4 -12.96 -12.79 -1.36
C ASP A 4 -11.91 -11.85 -1.97
N ILE A 5 -10.94 -12.36 -2.70
CA ILE A 5 -10.36 -11.57 -3.77
C ILE A 5 -11.44 -11.53 -4.85
N ARG A 6 -11.99 -10.36 -5.12
CA ARG A 6 -12.99 -10.20 -6.19
C ARG A 6 -12.29 -10.37 -7.53
N ILE A 7 -12.21 -11.63 -7.98
CA ILE A 7 -11.90 -11.89 -9.38
C ILE A 7 -13.20 -11.57 -10.12
N ASN A 8 -13.32 -10.37 -10.65
CA ASN A 8 -14.44 -10.04 -11.52
C ASN A 8 -14.38 -10.96 -12.74
N GLY A 9 -15.47 -11.66 -13.02
CA GLY A 9 -15.64 -12.82 -13.88
C GLY A 9 -15.21 -12.75 -15.35
N SER A 10 -14.23 -11.95 -15.69
CA SER A 10 -13.36 -12.11 -16.84
C SER A 10 -11.95 -12.40 -16.32
N ALA A 11 -11.27 -13.41 -16.83
CA ALA A 11 -9.90 -13.78 -16.49
C ALA A 11 -8.84 -12.67 -16.75
N SER A 12 -9.26 -11.42 -16.92
CA SER A 12 -8.44 -10.29 -17.34
C SER A 12 -8.07 -9.30 -16.23
N GLU A 13 -8.75 -9.32 -15.08
CA GLU A 13 -8.50 -8.35 -14.00
C GLU A 13 -8.71 -8.98 -12.62
N ALA A 14 -7.76 -8.75 -11.71
CA ALA A 14 -7.89 -9.07 -10.30
C ALA A 14 -8.00 -7.78 -9.48
N VAL A 15 -8.78 -7.77 -8.40
CA VAL A 15 -9.00 -6.60 -7.54
C VAL A 15 -8.59 -6.92 -6.12
N ILE A 16 -7.79 -6.03 -5.52
CA ILE A 16 -7.38 -6.08 -4.11
C ILE A 16 -7.86 -4.81 -3.42
N ASP A 17 -8.58 -4.95 -2.32
CA ASP A 17 -9.07 -3.83 -1.52
C ASP A 17 -8.18 -3.63 -0.28
N ILE A 18 -7.39 -2.53 -0.24
CA ILE A 18 -6.58 -2.13 0.91
C ILE A 18 -7.37 -1.13 1.73
N GLU A 19 -7.81 -1.54 2.92
CA GLU A 19 -8.65 -0.72 3.79
C GLU A 19 -8.25 -0.85 5.26
N GLY A 20 -8.45 0.20 6.03
CA GLY A 20 -8.17 0.25 7.47
C GLY A 20 -6.77 0.74 7.80
N VAL A 21 -6.29 0.44 9.00
CA VAL A 21 -4.95 0.81 9.48
C VAL A 21 -3.94 -0.24 9.06
N ILE A 22 -2.96 0.14 8.26
CA ILE A 22 -1.92 -0.76 7.77
C ILE A 22 -1.09 -1.30 8.94
N GLY A 23 -0.81 -2.61 8.92
CA GLY A 23 -0.09 -3.30 9.99
C GLY A 23 -0.98 -3.78 11.15
N VAL A 24 -2.25 -3.38 11.19
CA VAL A 24 -3.20 -3.88 12.18
C VAL A 24 -3.98 -5.06 11.60
N PRO A 25 -4.05 -6.22 12.27
CA PRO A 25 -4.79 -7.38 11.77
C PRO A 25 -6.25 -7.06 11.47
N GLU A 26 -6.75 -7.53 10.35
CA GLU A 26 -8.08 -7.22 9.84
C GLU A 26 -9.18 -7.62 10.81
N GLN A 27 -9.01 -8.74 11.53
CA GLN A 27 -9.95 -9.24 12.52
C GLN A 27 -10.06 -8.32 13.76
N THR A 28 -9.05 -7.48 13.97
CA THR A 28 -9.02 -6.54 15.10
C THR A 28 -9.78 -5.25 14.80
N GLN A 29 -9.80 -4.85 13.55
CA GLN A 29 -10.37 -3.56 13.14
C GLN A 29 -11.70 -3.66 12.39
N PHE A 30 -12.11 -4.84 11.93
CA PHE A 30 -13.36 -5.05 11.21
C PHE A 30 -14.19 -6.16 11.85
N LEU A 31 -15.50 -5.95 12.01
CA LEU A 31 -16.45 -6.99 12.46
C LEU A 31 -16.50 -8.15 11.46
N GLU A 32 -16.50 -7.80 10.17
CA GLU A 32 -16.45 -8.74 9.06
C GLU A 32 -15.32 -8.28 8.13
N PRO A 33 -14.11 -8.87 8.24
CA PRO A 33 -12.97 -8.47 7.43
C PRO A 33 -13.24 -8.60 5.91
N GLY A 34 -13.99 -9.63 5.50
CA GLY A 34 -14.24 -9.91 4.09
C GLY A 34 -12.93 -10.06 3.31
N GLY A 35 -12.89 -9.52 2.11
CA GLY A 35 -11.69 -9.47 1.27
C GLY A 35 -10.75 -8.30 1.55
N ARG A 36 -10.95 -7.55 2.63
CA ARG A 36 -10.10 -6.40 2.96
C ARG A 36 -8.70 -6.84 3.36
N VAL A 37 -7.74 -6.02 2.99
CA VAL A 37 -6.32 -6.21 3.26
C VAL A 37 -5.80 -4.98 4.01
N ALA A 38 -5.17 -5.20 5.17
CA ALA A 38 -4.51 -4.15 5.94
C ALA A 38 -3.10 -4.57 6.40
N THR A 39 -2.76 -5.84 6.31
CA THR A 39 -1.44 -6.37 6.68
C THR A 39 -0.71 -6.94 5.48
N TYR A 40 0.64 -6.93 5.52
CA TYR A 40 1.42 -7.59 4.47
C TYR A 40 1.15 -9.10 4.41
N ALA A 41 0.94 -9.76 5.55
CA ALA A 41 0.62 -11.19 5.58
C ALA A 41 -0.66 -11.49 4.76
N ARG A 42 -1.72 -10.71 4.97
CA ARG A 42 -2.97 -10.83 4.21
C ARG A 42 -2.79 -10.47 2.74
N PHE A 43 -1.96 -9.46 2.47
CA PHE A 43 -1.63 -9.06 1.11
C PHE A 43 -0.91 -10.17 0.34
N ALA A 44 0.04 -10.87 0.97
CA ALA A 44 0.75 -11.99 0.36
C ALA A 44 -0.19 -13.16 -0.01
N GLU A 45 -1.20 -13.44 0.83
CA GLU A 45 -2.26 -14.40 0.50
C GLU A 45 -3.06 -13.94 -0.74
N ALA A 46 -3.40 -12.66 -0.80
CA ALA A 46 -4.09 -12.05 -1.93
C ALA A 46 -3.27 -12.17 -3.23
N LEU A 47 -1.96 -11.89 -3.17
CA LEU A 47 -1.07 -12.05 -4.32
C LEU A 47 -0.95 -13.49 -4.79
N ALA A 48 -0.90 -14.47 -3.88
CA ALA A 48 -0.85 -15.87 -4.24
C ALA A 48 -2.10 -16.29 -5.06
N ALA A 49 -3.27 -15.78 -4.68
CA ALA A 49 -4.50 -16.02 -5.43
C ALA A 49 -4.52 -15.30 -6.79
N VAL A 50 -4.01 -14.07 -6.87
CA VAL A 50 -3.85 -13.34 -8.14
C VAL A 50 -2.89 -14.08 -9.08
N ALA A 51 -1.77 -14.57 -8.56
CA ALA A 51 -0.80 -15.35 -9.35
C ALA A 51 -1.41 -16.65 -9.90
N ALA A 52 -2.26 -17.32 -9.13
CA ALA A 52 -2.93 -18.54 -9.54
C ALA A 52 -3.85 -18.35 -10.76
N VAL A 53 -4.44 -17.16 -10.93
CA VAL A 53 -5.33 -16.84 -12.08
C VAL A 53 -4.60 -16.14 -13.21
N GLN A 54 -3.32 -15.82 -13.05
CA GLN A 54 -2.47 -15.14 -14.04
C GLN A 54 -3.14 -13.88 -14.65
N ALA A 55 -3.79 -13.07 -13.81
CA ALA A 55 -4.45 -11.86 -14.26
C ALA A 55 -3.43 -10.88 -14.87
N PRO A 56 -3.60 -10.42 -16.10
CA PRO A 56 -2.68 -9.46 -16.73
C PRO A 56 -2.77 -8.07 -16.12
N ARG A 57 -3.83 -7.79 -15.36
CA ARG A 57 -4.09 -6.50 -14.70
C ARG A 57 -4.52 -6.71 -13.25
N VAL A 58 -3.94 -5.93 -12.36
CA VAL A 58 -4.28 -5.93 -10.93
C VAL A 58 -4.71 -4.52 -10.53
N VAL A 59 -5.92 -4.37 -10.04
CA VAL A 59 -6.46 -3.13 -9.52
C VAL A 59 -6.38 -3.15 -8.00
N VAL A 60 -5.69 -2.18 -7.42
CA VAL A 60 -5.56 -2.01 -5.98
C VAL A 60 -6.37 -0.79 -5.56
N ASN A 61 -7.50 -1.02 -4.94
CA ASN A 61 -8.31 0.04 -4.35
C ASN A 61 -7.76 0.38 -2.97
N ILE A 62 -7.53 1.66 -2.68
CA ILE A 62 -6.90 2.11 -1.44
C ILE A 62 -7.81 3.10 -0.72
N ARG A 63 -8.14 2.77 0.54
CA ARG A 63 -8.86 3.62 1.48
C ARG A 63 -8.34 3.40 2.89
N SER A 64 -7.28 4.12 3.26
CA SER A 64 -6.56 3.90 4.51
C SER A 64 -5.96 5.19 5.05
N ALA A 65 -5.96 5.35 6.34
CA ALA A 65 -5.25 6.42 7.03
C ALA A 65 -3.73 6.20 7.12
N GLY A 66 -3.23 5.08 6.60
CA GLY A 66 -1.85 4.65 6.78
C GLY A 66 -1.67 3.72 7.95
N GLY A 67 -0.49 3.70 8.54
CA GLY A 67 -0.11 2.81 9.62
C GLY A 67 1.34 2.38 9.52
N ASP A 68 1.63 1.09 9.64
CA ASP A 68 2.98 0.56 9.63
C ASP A 68 3.69 0.76 8.28
N VAL A 69 4.82 1.46 8.32
CA VAL A 69 5.60 1.78 7.13
C VAL A 69 6.28 0.55 6.55
N ASN A 70 6.71 -0.41 7.40
CA ASN A 70 7.35 -1.62 6.91
C ASN A 70 6.37 -2.48 6.10
N ASP A 71 5.15 -2.68 6.61
CA ASP A 71 4.11 -3.40 5.87
C ASP A 71 3.78 -2.69 4.54
N ALA A 72 3.71 -1.35 4.55
CA ALA A 72 3.47 -0.57 3.33
C ALA A 72 4.58 -0.73 2.29
N LEU A 73 5.85 -0.71 2.70
CA LEU A 73 6.99 -0.91 1.82
C LEU A 73 7.03 -2.34 1.26
N LEU A 74 6.72 -3.34 2.07
CA LEU A 74 6.64 -4.73 1.62
C LEU A 74 5.51 -4.92 0.58
N ILE A 75 4.36 -4.28 0.79
CA ILE A 75 3.25 -4.28 -0.18
C ILE A 75 3.68 -3.57 -1.48
N PHE A 76 4.32 -2.40 -1.36
CA PHE A 76 4.86 -1.66 -2.49
C PHE A 76 5.81 -2.51 -3.34
N ASP A 77 6.82 -3.13 -2.70
CA ASP A 77 7.81 -3.95 -3.38
C ASP A 77 7.17 -5.17 -4.06
N ALA A 78 6.21 -5.81 -3.40
CA ALA A 78 5.49 -6.95 -3.94
C ALA A 78 4.66 -6.57 -5.18
N LEU A 79 4.01 -5.40 -5.18
CA LEU A 79 3.28 -4.87 -6.34
C LEU A 79 4.22 -4.52 -7.49
N GLN A 80 5.38 -3.90 -7.21
CA GLN A 80 6.40 -3.58 -8.22
C GLN A 80 7.00 -4.85 -8.85
N GLY A 81 7.06 -5.95 -8.10
CA GLY A 81 7.54 -7.25 -8.58
C GLY A 81 6.55 -8.03 -9.45
N LEU A 82 5.28 -7.57 -9.58
CA LEU A 82 4.30 -8.24 -10.41
C LEU A 82 4.60 -8.07 -11.90
N GLY A 83 4.47 -9.15 -12.66
CA GLY A 83 4.51 -9.12 -14.14
C GLY A 83 3.20 -8.63 -14.79
N ALA A 84 2.29 -8.04 -14.01
CA ALA A 84 1.00 -7.53 -14.43
C ALA A 84 0.98 -5.99 -14.45
N GLU A 85 0.04 -5.40 -15.19
CA GLU A 85 -0.26 -3.97 -15.08
C GLU A 85 -0.91 -3.68 -13.72
N VAL A 86 -0.29 -2.85 -12.89
CA VAL A 86 -0.82 -2.44 -11.58
C VAL A 86 -1.52 -1.09 -11.71
N VAL A 87 -2.80 -1.05 -11.37
CA VAL A 87 -3.60 0.17 -11.26
C VAL A 87 -3.90 0.44 -9.80
N THR A 88 -3.52 1.59 -9.27
CA THR A 88 -3.92 2.00 -7.92
C THR A 88 -5.03 3.02 -7.99
N ARG A 89 -6.10 2.82 -7.20
CA ARG A 89 -7.27 3.71 -7.12
C ARG A 89 -7.42 4.21 -5.70
N CYS A 90 -7.16 5.49 -5.50
CA CYS A 90 -7.29 6.17 -4.21
C CYS A 90 -8.65 6.83 -4.09
N TYR A 91 -9.40 6.52 -3.03
CA TYR A 91 -10.73 7.10 -2.80
C TYR A 91 -11.00 7.32 -1.30
N GLY A 92 -11.88 8.27 -1.00
CA GLY A 92 -12.18 8.66 0.36
C GLY A 92 -10.97 9.30 1.05
N TYR A 93 -10.37 8.63 2.04
CA TYR A 93 -9.21 9.10 2.77
C TYR A 93 -8.02 8.17 2.54
N VAL A 94 -6.95 8.70 1.98
CA VAL A 94 -5.69 7.99 1.73
C VAL A 94 -4.55 8.81 2.29
N ALA A 95 -3.88 8.31 3.32
CA ALA A 95 -2.88 9.10 4.03
C ALA A 95 -1.66 8.27 4.46
N SER A 96 -0.54 8.98 4.70
CA SER A 96 0.67 8.41 5.30
C SER A 96 1.16 7.18 4.52
N ALA A 97 1.45 6.07 5.20
CA ALA A 97 1.93 4.82 4.59
C ALA A 97 1.05 4.29 3.43
N ALA A 98 -0.25 4.58 3.44
CA ALA A 98 -1.14 4.20 2.34
C ALA A 98 -0.81 4.92 1.02
N THR A 99 -0.29 6.14 1.09
CA THR A 99 0.13 6.90 -0.08
C THR A 99 1.40 6.33 -0.72
N VAL A 100 2.25 5.66 0.06
CA VAL A 100 3.42 4.92 -0.44
C VAL A 100 2.97 3.74 -1.30
N ILE A 101 1.99 2.98 -0.83
CA ILE A 101 1.43 1.86 -1.61
C ILE A 101 0.84 2.35 -2.94
N ALA A 102 0.18 3.51 -2.94
CA ALA A 102 -0.38 4.09 -4.16
C ALA A 102 0.69 4.40 -5.23
N GLN A 103 1.95 4.58 -4.83
CA GLN A 103 3.06 4.79 -5.77
C GLN A 103 3.46 3.53 -6.54
N ALA A 104 3.01 2.34 -6.15
CA ALA A 104 3.32 1.09 -6.84
C ALA A 104 2.61 0.91 -8.19
N ALA A 105 1.77 1.84 -8.59
CA ALA A 105 1.09 1.79 -9.89
C ALA A 105 2.06 1.76 -11.07
N SER A 106 1.70 1.04 -12.11
CA SER A 106 2.35 1.13 -13.42
C SER A 106 2.28 2.57 -13.96
N PRO A 107 3.22 3.00 -14.82
CA PRO A 107 3.22 4.36 -15.36
C PRO A 107 1.86 4.75 -15.95
N GLY A 108 1.32 5.89 -15.52
CA GLY A 108 0.00 6.38 -15.95
C GLY A 108 -1.22 5.68 -15.34
N CYS A 109 -1.02 4.69 -14.46
CA CYS A 109 -2.09 3.88 -13.87
C CYS A 109 -2.43 4.24 -12.41
N ARG A 110 -2.07 5.45 -11.95
CA ARG A 110 -2.46 5.96 -10.63
C ARG A 110 -3.68 6.85 -10.74
N GLU A 111 -4.77 6.43 -10.10
CA GLU A 111 -6.04 7.11 -10.11
C GLU A 111 -6.37 7.67 -8.72
N ILE A 112 -6.81 8.92 -8.64
CA ILE A 112 -7.28 9.55 -7.40
C ILE A 112 -8.67 10.10 -7.67
N SER A 113 -9.64 9.68 -6.86
CA SER A 113 -10.99 10.21 -6.93
C SER A 113 -11.00 11.73 -6.66
N SER A 114 -11.82 12.48 -7.39
CA SER A 114 -11.95 13.93 -7.20
C SER A 114 -12.34 14.36 -5.79
N ASN A 115 -12.96 13.47 -5.03
CA ASN A 115 -13.39 13.70 -3.64
C ASN A 115 -12.44 13.05 -2.61
N ALA A 116 -11.32 12.47 -3.05
CA ALA A 116 -10.39 11.84 -2.13
C ALA A 116 -9.53 12.89 -1.40
N PHE A 117 -9.34 12.67 -0.10
CA PHE A 117 -8.28 13.33 0.65
C PHE A 117 -7.01 12.51 0.54
N TYR A 118 -5.95 13.14 0.03
CA TYR A 118 -4.65 12.50 -0.14
C TYR A 118 -3.61 13.26 0.66
N LEU A 119 -3.08 12.65 1.75
CA LEU A 119 -2.21 13.29 2.71
C LEU A 119 -0.84 12.63 2.78
N ILE A 120 0.20 13.40 2.53
CA ILE A 120 1.60 12.99 2.70
C ILE A 120 2.18 13.78 3.88
N HIS A 121 2.88 13.09 4.78
CA HIS A 121 3.63 13.70 5.87
C HIS A 121 4.88 12.86 6.17
N CYS A 122 5.82 13.41 6.94
CA CYS A 122 6.99 12.68 7.43
C CYS A 122 6.59 11.53 8.34
N SER A 123 7.44 10.51 8.42
CA SER A 123 7.22 9.36 9.30
C SER A 123 7.25 9.78 10.77
N GLU A 124 6.44 9.12 11.59
CA GLU A 124 6.33 9.36 13.02
C GLU A 124 6.59 8.07 13.80
N SER A 125 7.24 8.19 14.94
CA SER A 125 7.45 7.07 15.87
C SER A 125 7.52 7.57 17.30
N ALA A 126 7.18 6.71 18.24
CA ALA A 126 7.45 6.93 19.66
C ALA A 126 8.73 6.17 20.05
N ALA A 127 9.60 6.83 20.81
CA ALA A 127 10.82 6.22 21.32
C ALA A 127 11.11 6.68 22.74
N GLU A 128 11.56 5.76 23.58
CA GLU A 128 11.99 6.02 24.96
C GLU A 128 13.38 5.45 25.19
N GLY A 129 14.14 6.04 26.08
CA GLY A 129 15.44 5.53 26.46
C GLY A 129 16.50 6.60 26.73
N ASN A 130 17.75 6.18 26.67
CA ASN A 130 18.88 7.09 26.83
C ASN A 130 19.19 7.85 25.52
N SER A 131 20.13 8.79 25.58
CA SER A 131 20.53 9.61 24.43
C SER A 131 20.90 8.78 23.20
N ARG A 132 21.56 7.64 23.39
CA ARG A 132 21.97 6.75 22.28
C ARG A 132 20.75 6.10 21.61
N SER A 133 19.79 5.62 22.39
CA SER A 133 18.56 5.00 21.88
C SER A 133 17.72 6.03 21.13
N LEU A 134 17.57 7.23 21.64
CA LEU A 134 16.82 8.31 21.01
C LEU A 134 17.50 8.78 19.71
N SER A 135 18.82 8.86 19.67
CA SER A 135 19.57 9.19 18.46
C SER A 135 19.39 8.11 17.38
N ALA A 136 19.41 6.83 17.76
CA ALA A 136 19.19 5.73 16.82
C ALA A 136 17.76 5.75 16.25
N ALA A 137 16.75 6.04 17.07
CA ALA A 137 15.37 6.18 16.61
C ALA A 137 15.21 7.36 15.63
N LYS A 138 15.84 8.51 15.93
CA LYS A 138 15.85 9.64 15.01
C LYS A 138 16.51 9.28 13.68
N GLU A 139 17.67 8.63 13.68
CA GLU A 139 18.37 8.23 12.46
C GLU A 139 17.53 7.27 11.62
N LEU A 140 16.78 6.37 12.25
CA LEU A 140 15.86 5.46 11.54
C LEU A 140 14.73 6.25 10.86
N LEU A 141 14.13 7.23 11.53
CA LEU A 141 13.10 8.10 10.96
C LEU A 141 13.64 8.90 9.77
N ASP A 142 14.82 9.53 9.92
CA ASP A 142 15.46 10.29 8.84
C ASP A 142 15.67 9.40 7.58
N ARG A 143 16.18 8.19 7.75
CA ARG A 143 16.37 7.23 6.64
C ARG A 143 15.05 6.75 6.03
N THR A 144 14.03 6.59 6.86
CA THR A 144 12.68 6.23 6.39
C THR A 144 12.11 7.34 5.51
N ASP A 145 12.21 8.59 5.95
CA ASP A 145 11.74 9.75 5.19
C ASP A 145 12.50 9.93 3.87
N GLU A 146 13.83 9.76 3.88
CA GLU A 146 14.65 9.78 2.66
C GLU A 146 14.17 8.70 1.67
N ARG A 147 13.95 7.46 2.14
CA ARG A 147 13.48 6.36 1.28
C ARG A 147 12.11 6.63 0.71
N ILE A 148 11.19 7.15 1.51
CA ILE A 148 9.84 7.52 1.06
C ILE A 148 9.91 8.67 0.04
N ALA A 149 10.74 9.68 0.30
CA ALA A 149 10.96 10.78 -0.64
C ALA A 149 11.49 10.29 -1.99
N ASP A 150 12.41 9.33 -2.01
CA ASP A 150 12.92 8.71 -3.25
C ASP A 150 11.81 8.01 -4.04
N ILE A 151 10.89 7.31 -3.37
CA ILE A 151 9.74 6.67 -4.00
C ILE A 151 8.86 7.71 -4.71
N TYR A 152 8.59 8.84 -4.07
CA TYR A 152 7.80 9.91 -4.70
C TYR A 152 8.57 10.61 -5.83
N ALA A 153 9.86 10.91 -5.63
CA ALA A 153 10.69 11.60 -6.61
C ALA A 153 10.87 10.79 -7.89
N CYS A 154 11.09 9.50 -7.79
CA CYS A 154 11.27 8.60 -8.94
C CYS A 154 10.10 8.65 -9.91
N LEU A 155 8.89 8.92 -9.42
CA LEU A 155 7.66 8.97 -10.22
C LEU A 155 7.40 10.33 -10.87
N LEU A 156 7.96 11.41 -10.30
CA LEU A 156 7.88 12.75 -10.90
C LEU A 156 8.77 12.88 -12.13
N TYR A 157 9.87 12.14 -12.19
CA TYR A 157 10.81 12.17 -13.32
C TYR A 157 10.46 11.21 -14.47
N THR A 158 9.52 10.27 -14.26
CA THR A 158 9.10 9.31 -15.29
C THR A 158 7.80 9.67 -16.00
N SER A 159 7.17 10.79 -15.67
CA SER A 159 6.03 11.31 -16.42
C SER A 159 6.55 11.93 -17.72
N PRO A 160 6.14 11.43 -18.90
CA PRO A 160 6.47 12.12 -20.17
C PRO A 160 5.81 13.51 -20.16
N SER A 161 6.59 14.49 -20.52
CA SER A 161 6.18 15.88 -20.78
C SER A 161 5.13 15.95 -21.88
#